data_a0d6e150a1690d70b677d2007862a831
#
_entry.id   a0d6e150a1690d70b677d2007862a831
#
_cell.length_a   1.000
_cell.length_b   1.000
_cell.length_c   1.000
_cell.angle_alpha   90.00
_cell.angle_beta   90.00
_cell.angle_gamma   90.00
#
_symmetry.space_group_name_H-M   'P 1'
#
loop_
_entity.id
_entity.type
_entity.pdbx_description
1 polymer ?
#
loop_
_entity_poly.entity_id
_entity_poly.type
_entity_poly.pdbx_seq_one_letter_code
_entity_poly.pdbx_strand_id
1 'polypeptide(L)'
;TVADPSEQELEKEVKKASEQNRRYIRPSELVAFLLTTFGQKNLDQFVNAYRQFFMISFLGISGRAYGLIVFIESIYDAVDDSLSGLIIDRTRTRWGRLRPYMIITVPIWGLATLMLFTTPQFLSGNTSKIVWAVIAIFAYNLGMSYFNAWQILLYNITPSLRERDNLIATSKFFELFGTWIPAFVPIFVSFMPKISKSIGMQDVYSGFAVAMMVIAGGTAIYGFFAMRERVPLASREQMQEISVLDSFKNAVKNKPMFILMLANFFNGFKSVGASTESFFWLHNTGSLANGTIAGLFTGIPNFIITPITPKLIHKFGARNTAIGAGIFGGIAYTLMFIIGYAPFGSYSGAERYKNFSGGSGVANMVYITIMLTICGLPNCIIRVCQAVLQGDVYDYSEWKYGVRNEGLVATVSNYFTKLANAVTGLLSGLVITFVGYTSHKDALGNVLRDTSPKVLMGFFAVFALMPAIARFLFGIILIFFNVHGKFKEDMMKELEERRLERVRKMTEEEKALESSETNGEIPINADN
;
A
#
# COMPACT_ATOMS: atom_id res chain seq x y z
N THR A 1 -48.65 -12.35 36.45
CA THR A 1 -47.42 -12.00 37.11
C THR A 1 -46.59 -11.20 36.11
N VAL A 2 -46.62 -9.86 36.26
CA VAL A 2 -45.80 -8.96 35.49
C VAL A 2 -44.38 -9.13 36.04
N ALA A 3 -43.43 -9.46 35.19
CA ALA A 3 -42.03 -9.60 35.60
C ALA A 3 -41.49 -8.26 36.09
N ASP A 4 -40.69 -8.31 37.14
CA ASP A 4 -40.06 -7.14 37.76
C ASP A 4 -39.26 -6.38 36.71
N PRO A 5 -39.37 -5.04 36.62
CA PRO A 5 -38.59 -4.24 35.67
C PRO A 5 -37.08 -4.53 35.70
N SER A 6 -36.54 -4.87 36.87
CA SER A 6 -35.16 -5.26 37.06
C SER A 6 -34.79 -6.60 36.37
N GLU A 7 -35.72 -7.55 36.30
CA GLU A 7 -35.53 -8.82 35.61
C GLU A 7 -35.55 -8.65 34.07
N GLN A 8 -36.42 -7.76 33.58
CA GLN A 8 -36.48 -7.45 32.13
C GLN A 8 -35.23 -6.68 31.64
N GLU A 9 -34.68 -5.81 32.45
CA GLU A 9 -33.40 -5.14 32.13
C GLU A 9 -32.25 -6.14 32.18
N LEU A 10 -32.19 -6.99 33.18
CA LEU A 10 -31.19 -8.04 33.30
C LEU A 10 -31.26 -9.04 32.12
N GLU A 11 -32.49 -9.43 31.72
CA GLU A 11 -32.66 -10.26 30.51
C GLU A 11 -32.23 -9.58 29.22
N LYS A 12 -32.49 -8.26 29.08
CA LYS A 12 -31.98 -7.46 27.94
C LYS A 12 -30.47 -7.36 27.94
N GLU A 13 -29.85 -7.13 29.09
CA GLU A 13 -28.39 -7.08 29.20
C GLU A 13 -27.74 -8.46 28.96
N VAL A 14 -28.29 -9.53 29.49
CA VAL A 14 -27.84 -10.92 29.24
C VAL A 14 -28.01 -11.28 27.77
N LYS A 15 -29.12 -10.88 27.15
CA LYS A 15 -29.37 -11.09 25.72
C LYS A 15 -28.40 -10.29 24.86
N LYS A 16 -28.14 -9.03 25.21
CA LYS A 16 -27.15 -8.16 24.56
C LYS A 16 -25.71 -8.69 24.72
N ALA A 17 -25.36 -9.18 25.92
CA ALA A 17 -24.08 -9.83 26.19
C ALA A 17 -23.93 -11.18 25.47
N SER A 18 -25.01 -11.98 25.37
CA SER A 18 -25.00 -13.24 24.62
C SER A 18 -24.91 -13.01 23.10
N GLU A 19 -25.55 -11.97 22.57
CA GLU A 19 -25.44 -11.56 21.18
C GLU A 19 -24.04 -11.03 20.87
N GLN A 20 -23.40 -10.30 21.77
CA GLN A 20 -22.02 -9.85 21.64
C GLN A 20 -20.99 -10.99 21.64
N ASN A 21 -21.30 -12.12 22.30
CA ASN A 21 -20.43 -13.31 22.36
C ASN A 21 -20.74 -14.36 21.30
N ARG A 22 -21.78 -14.18 20.49
CA ARG A 22 -22.16 -15.13 19.45
C ARG A 22 -21.13 -15.10 18.32
N ARG A 23 -20.56 -16.28 17.99
CA ARG A 23 -19.68 -16.44 16.84
C ARG A 23 -20.50 -16.58 15.56
N TYR A 24 -20.36 -15.60 14.67
CA TYR A 24 -21.01 -15.58 13.36
C TYR A 24 -20.12 -16.18 12.27
N ILE A 25 -18.80 -16.01 12.40
CA ILE A 25 -17.81 -16.46 11.42
C ILE A 25 -17.49 -17.92 11.69
N ARG A 26 -17.71 -18.78 10.68
CA ARG A 26 -17.29 -20.18 10.74
C ARG A 26 -15.77 -20.30 10.57
N PRO A 27 -15.12 -21.33 11.14
CA PRO A 27 -13.68 -21.54 10.95
C PRO A 27 -13.26 -21.60 9.47
N SER A 28 -14.08 -22.24 8.62
CA SER A 28 -13.84 -22.31 7.17
C SER A 28 -13.89 -20.96 6.48
N GLU A 29 -14.75 -20.04 6.93
CA GLU A 29 -14.85 -18.68 6.40
C GLU A 29 -13.65 -17.84 6.82
N LEU A 30 -13.21 -17.99 8.07
CA LEU A 30 -11.99 -17.35 8.56
C LEU A 30 -10.77 -17.80 7.73
N VAL A 31 -10.59 -19.11 7.58
CA VAL A 31 -9.50 -19.69 6.78
C VAL A 31 -9.56 -19.19 5.34
N ALA A 32 -10.75 -19.20 4.73
CA ALA A 32 -10.94 -18.71 3.37
C ALA A 32 -10.58 -17.22 3.22
N PHE A 33 -10.98 -16.39 4.19
CA PHE A 33 -10.64 -14.97 4.20
C PHE A 33 -9.12 -14.76 4.30
N LEU A 34 -8.46 -15.45 5.22
CA LEU A 34 -7.01 -15.35 5.42
C LEU A 34 -6.22 -15.88 4.22
N LEU A 35 -6.65 -16.99 3.61
CA LEU A 35 -6.02 -17.52 2.41
C LEU A 35 -6.21 -16.60 1.20
N THR A 36 -7.39 -15.99 1.03
CA THR A 36 -7.62 -15.01 -0.04
C THR A 36 -6.73 -13.77 0.15
N THR A 37 -6.61 -13.27 1.40
CA THR A 37 -5.69 -12.19 1.75
C THR A 37 -4.24 -12.54 1.39
N PHE A 38 -3.79 -13.74 1.76
CA PHE A 38 -2.45 -14.24 1.46
C PHE A 38 -2.20 -14.36 -0.04
N GLY A 39 -3.14 -14.98 -0.78
CA GLY A 39 -3.01 -15.19 -2.23
C GLY A 39 -2.95 -13.88 -3.00
N GLN A 40 -3.88 -12.96 -2.71
CA GLN A 40 -3.89 -11.64 -3.33
C GLN A 40 -2.59 -10.87 -3.05
N LYS A 41 -2.14 -10.87 -1.78
CA LYS A 41 -0.96 -10.11 -1.39
C LYS A 41 0.32 -10.63 -2.04
N ASN A 42 0.44 -11.95 -2.22
CA ASN A 42 1.55 -12.54 -2.97
C ASN A 42 1.54 -12.09 -4.43
N LEU A 43 0.38 -12.11 -5.09
CA LEU A 43 0.25 -11.68 -6.48
C LEU A 43 0.59 -10.19 -6.64
N ASP A 44 -0.02 -9.33 -5.82
CA ASP A 44 0.22 -7.88 -5.85
C ASP A 44 1.69 -7.54 -5.63
N GLN A 45 2.32 -8.17 -4.64
CA GLN A 45 3.74 -7.95 -4.34
C GLN A 45 4.63 -8.42 -5.48
N PHE A 46 4.33 -9.57 -6.08
CA PHE A 46 5.09 -10.10 -7.21
C PHE A 46 5.01 -9.17 -8.43
N VAL A 47 3.81 -8.78 -8.81
CA VAL A 47 3.60 -7.87 -9.96
C VAL A 47 4.26 -6.52 -9.71
N ASN A 48 4.03 -5.91 -8.55
CA ASN A 48 4.58 -4.60 -8.24
C ASN A 48 6.11 -4.58 -8.14
N ALA A 49 6.73 -5.65 -7.63
CA ALA A 49 8.18 -5.73 -7.49
C ALA A 49 8.92 -5.97 -8.82
N TYR A 50 8.32 -6.76 -9.73
CA TYR A 50 9.07 -7.28 -10.89
C TYR A 50 8.55 -6.84 -12.24
N ARG A 51 7.33 -6.26 -12.33
CA ARG A 51 6.72 -5.83 -13.59
C ARG A 51 7.63 -4.90 -14.40
N GLN A 52 8.18 -3.86 -13.78
CA GLN A 52 9.04 -2.90 -14.45
C GLN A 52 10.32 -3.54 -14.97
N PHE A 53 10.99 -4.32 -14.12
CA PHE A 53 12.22 -5.02 -14.50
C PHE A 53 11.96 -5.98 -15.66
N PHE A 54 10.87 -6.77 -15.60
CA PHE A 54 10.52 -7.72 -16.65
C PHE A 54 10.20 -7.02 -17.99
N MET A 55 9.35 -5.99 -17.96
CA MET A 55 8.94 -5.27 -19.16
C MET A 55 10.11 -4.58 -19.87
N ILE A 56 11.05 -4.02 -19.13
CA ILE A 56 12.20 -3.32 -19.71
C ILE A 56 13.29 -4.33 -20.10
N SER A 57 13.63 -5.28 -19.22
CA SER A 57 14.77 -6.18 -19.43
C SER A 57 14.44 -7.38 -20.32
N PHE A 58 13.21 -7.93 -20.25
CA PHE A 58 12.83 -9.13 -21.01
C PHE A 58 11.92 -8.82 -22.21
N LEU A 59 10.87 -8.01 -22.07
CA LEU A 59 10.07 -7.61 -23.22
C LEU A 59 10.82 -6.62 -24.12
N GLY A 60 11.71 -5.80 -23.52
CA GLY A 60 12.60 -4.89 -24.24
C GLY A 60 11.93 -3.59 -24.66
N ILE A 61 10.90 -3.12 -23.93
CA ILE A 61 10.35 -1.77 -24.13
C ILE A 61 11.28 -0.74 -23.47
N SER A 62 11.33 0.46 -24.06
CA SER A 62 12.14 1.53 -23.48
C SER A 62 11.58 2.00 -22.11
N GLY A 63 12.47 2.42 -21.22
CA GLY A 63 12.06 3.00 -19.92
C GLY A 63 11.08 4.15 -20.09
N ARG A 64 11.28 5.01 -21.11
CA ARG A 64 10.36 6.11 -21.43
C ARG A 64 8.94 5.62 -21.78
N ALA A 65 8.84 4.58 -22.62
CA ALA A 65 7.54 4.01 -23.00
C ALA A 65 6.86 3.39 -21.77
N TYR A 66 7.59 2.63 -20.96
CA TYR A 66 7.07 2.05 -19.72
C TYR A 66 6.55 3.13 -18.76
N GLY A 67 7.34 4.19 -18.52
CA GLY A 67 6.94 5.29 -17.63
C GLY A 67 5.67 6.01 -18.09
N LEU A 68 5.51 6.23 -19.42
CA LEU A 68 4.30 6.81 -19.99
C LEU A 68 3.08 5.89 -19.82
N ILE A 69 3.25 4.58 -20.03
CA ILE A 69 2.18 3.59 -19.83
C ILE A 69 1.71 3.62 -18.38
N VAL A 70 2.63 3.57 -17.41
CA VAL A 70 2.29 3.59 -15.98
C VAL A 70 1.66 4.91 -15.56
N PHE A 71 2.08 6.03 -16.14
CA PHE A 71 1.46 7.33 -15.89
C PHE A 71 -0.01 7.35 -16.34
N ILE A 72 -0.28 6.90 -17.57
CA ILE A 72 -1.66 6.85 -18.12
C ILE A 72 -2.50 5.82 -17.34
N GLU A 73 -1.92 4.66 -17.02
CA GLU A 73 -2.55 3.62 -16.19
C GLU A 73 -3.01 4.17 -14.84
N SER A 74 -2.15 4.94 -14.14
CA SER A 74 -2.49 5.48 -12.82
C SER A 74 -3.62 6.52 -12.89
N ILE A 75 -3.73 7.27 -13.98
CA ILE A 75 -4.86 8.19 -14.22
C ILE A 75 -6.13 7.38 -14.48
N TYR A 76 -6.04 6.34 -15.32
CA TYR A 76 -7.14 5.43 -15.61
C TYR A 76 -7.66 4.75 -14.32
N ASP A 77 -6.75 4.25 -13.48
CA ASP A 77 -7.06 3.60 -12.21
C ASP A 77 -7.83 4.52 -11.24
N ALA A 78 -7.53 5.83 -11.25
CA ALA A 78 -8.28 6.80 -10.47
C ALA A 78 -9.75 6.96 -10.93
N VAL A 79 -10.00 6.83 -12.23
CA VAL A 79 -11.35 6.86 -12.82
C VAL A 79 -12.05 5.53 -12.61
N ASP A 80 -11.35 4.43 -12.86
CA ASP A 80 -11.87 3.06 -12.77
C ASP A 80 -12.33 2.70 -11.37
N ASP A 81 -11.61 3.10 -10.31
CA ASP A 81 -12.04 2.88 -8.92
C ASP A 81 -13.41 3.49 -8.60
N SER A 82 -13.68 4.67 -9.17
CA SER A 82 -14.98 5.32 -8.98
C SER A 82 -16.09 4.59 -9.75
N LEU A 83 -15.80 4.11 -10.94
CA LEU A 83 -16.75 3.37 -11.79
C LEU A 83 -16.99 1.96 -11.22
N SER A 84 -15.94 1.25 -10.82
CA SER A 84 -16.04 -0.09 -10.25
C SER A 84 -16.88 -0.07 -8.97
N GLY A 85 -16.69 0.91 -8.08
CA GLY A 85 -17.51 1.12 -6.91
C GLY A 85 -19.00 1.26 -7.26
N LEU A 86 -19.35 2.11 -8.24
CA LEU A 86 -20.73 2.29 -8.69
C LEU A 86 -21.34 1.01 -9.27
N ILE A 87 -20.57 0.26 -10.06
CA ILE A 87 -21.03 -1.00 -10.68
C ILE A 87 -21.25 -2.05 -9.59
N ILE A 88 -20.30 -2.21 -8.65
CA ILE A 88 -20.40 -3.15 -7.54
C ILE A 88 -21.62 -2.81 -6.66
N ASP A 89 -21.86 -1.53 -6.38
CA ASP A 89 -23.00 -1.10 -5.57
C ASP A 89 -24.37 -1.37 -6.23
N ARG A 90 -24.42 -1.37 -7.55
CA ARG A 90 -25.64 -1.72 -8.31
C ARG A 90 -25.83 -3.22 -8.52
N THR A 91 -24.80 -4.01 -8.27
CA THR A 91 -24.85 -5.46 -8.49
C THR A 91 -25.80 -6.13 -7.49
N ARG A 92 -26.71 -6.94 -8.00
CA ARG A 92 -27.64 -7.75 -7.22
C ARG A 92 -27.67 -9.16 -7.81
N THR A 93 -27.02 -10.11 -7.14
CA THR A 93 -26.99 -11.50 -7.58
C THR A 93 -27.41 -12.44 -6.46
N ARG A 94 -27.78 -13.67 -6.83
CA ARG A 94 -28.10 -14.75 -5.87
C ARG A 94 -26.92 -15.12 -4.96
N TRP A 95 -25.69 -14.76 -5.33
CA TRP A 95 -24.46 -15.03 -4.54
C TRP A 95 -24.05 -13.85 -3.66
N GLY A 96 -24.80 -12.76 -3.68
CA GLY A 96 -24.47 -11.50 -3.01
C GLY A 96 -23.99 -10.45 -3.99
N ARG A 97 -23.46 -9.35 -3.47
CA ARG A 97 -23.00 -8.19 -4.23
C ARG A 97 -21.51 -8.26 -4.56
N LEU A 98 -20.70 -8.72 -3.61
CA LEU A 98 -19.22 -8.67 -3.68
C LEU A 98 -18.62 -9.98 -4.19
N ARG A 99 -19.19 -11.10 -3.78
CA ARG A 99 -18.67 -12.44 -4.06
C ARG A 99 -18.55 -12.79 -5.56
N PRO A 100 -19.49 -12.43 -6.45
CA PRO A 100 -19.37 -12.75 -7.87
C PRO A 100 -18.08 -12.27 -8.50
N TYR A 101 -17.56 -11.10 -8.06
CA TYR A 101 -16.33 -10.54 -8.57
C TYR A 101 -15.10 -11.37 -8.21
N MET A 102 -15.12 -12.14 -7.13
CA MET A 102 -14.03 -13.04 -6.76
C MET A 102 -13.78 -14.16 -7.79
N ILE A 103 -14.77 -14.50 -8.59
CA ILE A 103 -14.66 -15.55 -9.62
C ILE A 103 -14.57 -14.98 -11.03
N ILE A 104 -15.42 -13.97 -11.34
CA ILE A 104 -15.50 -13.40 -12.70
C ILE A 104 -14.19 -12.72 -13.10
N THR A 105 -13.49 -12.12 -12.15
CA THR A 105 -12.25 -11.38 -12.43
C THR A 105 -11.00 -12.26 -12.49
N VAL A 106 -11.03 -13.48 -11.92
CA VAL A 106 -9.88 -14.41 -11.92
C VAL A 106 -9.30 -14.65 -13.31
N PRO A 107 -10.09 -15.00 -14.35
CA PRO A 107 -9.52 -15.18 -15.68
C PRO A 107 -8.95 -13.88 -16.27
N ILE A 108 -9.50 -12.72 -15.95
CA ILE A 108 -9.04 -11.43 -16.49
C ILE A 108 -7.66 -11.09 -15.93
N TRP A 109 -7.55 -10.94 -14.60
CA TRP A 109 -6.26 -10.60 -13.99
C TRP A 109 -5.26 -11.75 -14.05
N GLY A 110 -5.74 -13.02 -14.07
CA GLY A 110 -4.89 -14.20 -14.21
C GLY A 110 -4.20 -14.24 -15.57
N LEU A 111 -4.94 -14.12 -16.68
CA LEU A 111 -4.38 -14.03 -18.02
C LEU A 111 -3.49 -12.79 -18.17
N ALA A 112 -3.92 -11.66 -17.64
CA ALA A 112 -3.11 -10.45 -17.66
C ALA A 112 -1.78 -10.63 -16.91
N THR A 113 -1.76 -11.33 -15.77
CA THR A 113 -0.52 -11.67 -15.06
C THR A 113 0.43 -12.50 -15.93
N LEU A 114 -0.09 -13.51 -16.66
CA LEU A 114 0.72 -14.26 -17.60
C LEU A 114 1.25 -13.37 -18.73
N MET A 115 0.43 -12.50 -19.28
CA MET A 115 0.87 -11.54 -20.31
C MET A 115 1.96 -10.58 -19.78
N LEU A 116 1.89 -10.16 -18.53
CA LEU A 116 2.90 -9.28 -17.91
C LEU A 116 4.27 -9.94 -17.82
N PHE A 117 4.34 -11.27 -17.66
CA PHE A 117 5.57 -12.02 -17.44
C PHE A 117 5.87 -13.04 -18.55
N THR A 118 5.42 -12.77 -19.77
CA THR A 118 5.76 -13.54 -20.96
C THR A 118 6.21 -12.63 -22.10
N THR A 119 7.06 -13.15 -22.96
CA THR A 119 7.54 -12.46 -24.17
C THR A 119 7.24 -13.33 -25.40
N PRO A 120 6.02 -13.25 -25.96
CA PRO A 120 5.65 -14.06 -27.11
C PRO A 120 6.55 -13.81 -28.34
N GLN A 121 6.94 -14.86 -29.03
CA GLN A 121 7.87 -14.80 -30.17
C GLN A 121 7.30 -13.99 -31.36
N PHE A 122 5.97 -13.88 -31.47
CA PHE A 122 5.34 -13.12 -32.56
C PHE A 122 5.49 -11.59 -32.40
N LEU A 123 5.98 -11.11 -31.25
CA LEU A 123 6.21 -9.67 -30.99
C LEU A 123 7.56 -9.22 -31.59
N SER A 124 7.62 -9.03 -32.88
CA SER A 124 8.86 -8.68 -33.59
C SER A 124 9.21 -7.19 -33.58
N GLY A 125 8.20 -6.31 -33.47
CA GLY A 125 8.36 -4.85 -33.52
C GLY A 125 8.25 -4.16 -32.17
N ASN A 126 8.88 -2.99 -32.04
CA ASN A 126 8.76 -2.19 -30.81
C ASN A 126 7.32 -1.77 -30.51
N THR A 127 6.55 -1.41 -31.53
CA THR A 127 5.13 -1.03 -31.39
C THR A 127 4.29 -2.21 -30.88
N SER A 128 4.48 -3.43 -31.42
CA SER A 128 3.74 -4.60 -30.96
C SER A 128 4.03 -4.95 -29.48
N LYS A 129 5.27 -4.76 -29.03
CA LYS A 129 5.68 -4.94 -27.63
C LYS A 129 5.03 -3.89 -26.71
N ILE A 130 4.95 -2.63 -27.17
CA ILE A 130 4.28 -1.55 -26.41
C ILE A 130 2.79 -1.85 -26.30
N VAL A 131 2.12 -2.22 -27.41
CA VAL A 131 0.70 -2.57 -27.40
C VAL A 131 0.44 -3.77 -26.46
N TRP A 132 1.28 -4.80 -26.51
CA TRP A 132 1.20 -5.94 -25.60
C TRP A 132 1.29 -5.50 -24.13
N ALA A 133 2.27 -4.66 -23.80
CA ALA A 133 2.46 -4.13 -22.45
C ALA A 133 1.24 -3.30 -21.97
N VAL A 134 0.68 -2.44 -22.84
CA VAL A 134 -0.52 -1.67 -22.55
C VAL A 134 -1.68 -2.60 -22.24
N ILE A 135 -1.99 -3.55 -23.13
CA ILE A 135 -3.11 -4.48 -22.94
C ILE A 135 -2.92 -5.25 -21.62
N ALA A 136 -1.71 -5.79 -21.36
CA ALA A 136 -1.44 -6.58 -20.16
C ALA A 136 -1.60 -5.75 -18.87
N ILE A 137 -1.06 -4.54 -18.84
CA ILE A 137 -1.11 -3.65 -17.66
C ILE A 137 -2.55 -3.21 -17.38
N PHE A 138 -3.29 -2.76 -18.41
CA PHE A 138 -4.66 -2.29 -18.23
C PHE A 138 -5.62 -3.44 -17.89
N ALA A 139 -5.47 -4.61 -18.51
CA ALA A 139 -6.28 -5.79 -18.18
C ALA A 139 -6.03 -6.27 -16.73
N TYR A 140 -4.76 -6.23 -16.27
CA TYR A 140 -4.43 -6.57 -14.89
C TYR A 140 -5.13 -5.62 -13.91
N ASN A 141 -5.01 -4.31 -14.11
CA ASN A 141 -5.62 -3.32 -13.22
C ASN A 141 -7.14 -3.37 -13.24
N LEU A 142 -7.75 -3.45 -14.41
CA LEU A 142 -9.20 -3.63 -14.52
C LEU A 142 -9.67 -4.86 -13.72
N GLY A 143 -9.01 -6.00 -13.91
CA GLY A 143 -9.33 -7.21 -13.18
C GLY A 143 -9.16 -7.06 -11.67
N MET A 144 -8.11 -6.39 -11.22
CA MET A 144 -7.81 -6.19 -9.79
C MET A 144 -8.73 -5.16 -9.14
N SER A 145 -9.14 -4.09 -9.82
CA SER A 145 -10.08 -3.10 -9.30
C SER A 145 -11.40 -3.76 -8.87
N TYR A 146 -11.98 -4.59 -9.73
CA TYR A 146 -13.20 -5.31 -9.39
C TYR A 146 -12.93 -6.47 -8.41
N PHE A 147 -11.80 -7.15 -8.50
CA PHE A 147 -11.43 -8.18 -7.55
C PHE A 147 -11.34 -7.64 -6.13
N ASN A 148 -10.79 -6.43 -5.94
CA ASN A 148 -10.63 -5.80 -4.65
C ASN A 148 -11.95 -5.58 -3.88
N ALA A 149 -13.11 -5.69 -4.55
CA ALA A 149 -14.42 -5.65 -3.91
C ALA A 149 -14.55 -6.67 -2.76
N TRP A 150 -13.87 -7.82 -2.82
CA TRP A 150 -13.91 -8.81 -1.75
C TRP A 150 -13.39 -8.29 -0.40
N GLN A 151 -12.50 -7.29 -0.41
CA GLN A 151 -11.99 -6.68 0.83
C GLN A 151 -13.11 -6.00 1.64
N ILE A 152 -14.18 -5.55 0.97
CA ILE A 152 -15.36 -4.99 1.62
C ILE A 152 -16.13 -6.06 2.40
N LEU A 153 -15.98 -7.37 2.05
CA LEU A 153 -16.54 -8.47 2.83
C LEU A 153 -16.09 -8.46 4.28
N LEU A 154 -14.91 -7.90 4.58
CA LEU A 154 -14.41 -7.71 5.94
C LEU A 154 -15.46 -7.04 6.85
N TYR A 155 -16.20 -6.08 6.31
CA TYR A 155 -17.22 -5.33 7.03
C TYR A 155 -18.61 -5.97 6.98
N ASN A 156 -18.82 -6.91 6.05
CA ASN A 156 -20.14 -7.50 5.77
C ASN A 156 -20.25 -8.97 6.16
N ILE A 157 -19.17 -9.60 6.58
CA ILE A 157 -19.12 -11.03 6.93
C ILE A 157 -19.73 -11.30 8.31
N THR A 158 -19.65 -10.34 9.24
CA THR A 158 -20.16 -10.45 10.60
C THR A 158 -20.78 -9.14 11.10
N PRO A 159 -21.91 -9.20 11.82
CA PRO A 159 -22.45 -8.03 12.51
C PRO A 159 -21.72 -7.73 13.84
N SER A 160 -20.91 -8.67 14.37
CA SER A 160 -20.17 -8.48 15.63
C SER A 160 -18.93 -7.61 15.42
N LEU A 161 -18.87 -6.45 16.10
CA LEU A 161 -17.72 -5.57 16.08
C LEU A 161 -16.44 -6.27 16.55
N ARG A 162 -16.54 -7.06 17.63
CA ARG A 162 -15.40 -7.80 18.20
C ARG A 162 -14.83 -8.84 17.24
N GLU A 163 -15.70 -9.61 16.56
CA GLU A 163 -15.24 -10.57 15.55
C GLU A 163 -14.59 -9.86 14.36
N ARG A 164 -15.17 -8.72 13.94
CA ARG A 164 -14.63 -7.90 12.84
C ARG A 164 -13.24 -7.37 13.18
N ASP A 165 -13.05 -6.82 14.39
CA ASP A 165 -11.76 -6.29 14.83
C ASP A 165 -10.69 -7.40 14.89
N ASN A 166 -11.05 -8.58 15.39
CA ASN A 166 -10.17 -9.75 15.40
C ASN A 166 -9.84 -10.20 13.97
N LEU A 167 -10.81 -10.20 13.06
CA LEU A 167 -10.60 -10.55 11.66
C LEU A 167 -9.65 -9.55 10.97
N ILE A 168 -9.84 -8.25 11.22
CA ILE A 168 -8.94 -7.19 10.73
C ILE A 168 -7.51 -7.43 11.22
N ALA A 169 -7.33 -7.59 12.53
CA ALA A 169 -6.01 -7.80 13.12
C ALA A 169 -5.32 -9.05 12.57
N THR A 170 -6.06 -10.16 12.47
CA THR A 170 -5.53 -11.42 11.95
C THR A 170 -5.21 -11.32 10.45
N SER A 171 -6.05 -10.65 9.65
CA SER A 171 -5.79 -10.46 8.22
C SER A 171 -4.55 -9.61 7.98
N LYS A 172 -4.34 -8.54 8.76
CA LYS A 172 -3.13 -7.71 8.68
C LYS A 172 -1.86 -8.49 9.03
N PHE A 173 -1.94 -9.42 9.98
CA PHE A 173 -0.84 -10.33 10.27
C PHE A 173 -0.54 -11.26 9.09
N PHE A 174 -1.58 -11.83 8.45
CA PHE A 174 -1.43 -12.70 7.27
C PHE A 174 -0.94 -11.95 6.02
N GLU A 175 -1.24 -10.66 5.87
CA GLU A 175 -0.66 -9.83 4.81
C GLU A 175 0.87 -9.82 4.83
N LEU A 176 1.50 -9.92 6.00
CA LEU A 176 2.96 -9.98 6.12
C LEU A 176 3.53 -11.24 5.46
N PHE A 177 2.89 -12.39 5.68
CA PHE A 177 3.31 -13.64 5.03
C PHE A 177 3.06 -13.63 3.52
N GLY A 178 2.07 -12.88 3.06
CA GLY A 178 1.76 -12.68 1.64
C GLY A 178 2.88 -11.98 0.85
N THR A 179 3.90 -11.42 1.49
CA THR A 179 5.05 -10.82 0.81
C THR A 179 6.26 -11.75 0.70
N TRP A 180 6.24 -12.90 1.39
CA TRP A 180 7.42 -13.77 1.51
C TRP A 180 7.76 -14.52 0.24
N ILE A 181 6.77 -15.12 -0.44
CA ILE A 181 7.07 -15.89 -1.67
C ILE A 181 7.69 -14.98 -2.72
N PRO A 182 7.13 -13.80 -3.06
CA PRO A 182 7.77 -12.87 -3.98
C PRO A 182 9.17 -12.42 -3.53
N ALA A 183 9.42 -12.27 -2.24
CA ALA A 183 10.73 -11.87 -1.73
C ALA A 183 11.84 -12.87 -2.07
N PHE A 184 11.52 -14.16 -2.23
CA PHE A 184 12.48 -15.20 -2.58
C PHE A 184 12.69 -15.37 -4.09
N VAL A 185 11.82 -14.80 -4.94
CA VAL A 185 11.93 -14.90 -6.41
C VAL A 185 13.33 -14.55 -6.94
N PRO A 186 14.01 -13.47 -6.46
CA PRO A 186 15.35 -13.13 -6.95
C PRO A 186 16.39 -14.21 -6.69
N ILE A 187 16.24 -15.01 -5.64
CA ILE A 187 17.12 -16.14 -5.35
C ILE A 187 16.96 -17.19 -6.46
N PHE A 188 15.71 -17.58 -6.76
CA PHE A 188 15.44 -18.57 -7.81
C PHE A 188 15.89 -18.07 -9.17
N VAL A 189 15.62 -16.80 -9.52
CA VAL A 189 16.04 -16.18 -10.78
C VAL A 189 17.57 -16.15 -10.91
N SER A 190 18.31 -16.01 -9.81
CA SER A 190 19.78 -15.98 -9.81
C SER A 190 20.43 -17.36 -9.86
N PHE A 191 19.78 -18.38 -9.30
CA PHE A 191 20.39 -19.71 -9.15
C PHE A 191 19.87 -20.75 -10.16
N MET A 192 18.59 -20.73 -10.54
CA MET A 192 18.03 -21.74 -11.45
C MET A 192 18.75 -21.81 -12.80
N PRO A 193 19.10 -20.69 -13.47
CA PRO A 193 19.85 -20.74 -14.73
C PRO A 193 21.27 -21.36 -14.59
N LYS A 194 21.82 -21.35 -13.35
CA LYS A 194 23.13 -21.98 -13.09
C LYS A 194 23.02 -23.48 -12.85
N ILE A 195 21.88 -23.95 -12.36
CA ILE A 195 21.62 -25.36 -12.07
C ILE A 195 21.19 -26.11 -13.35
N SER A 196 20.29 -25.48 -14.13
CA SER A 196 19.75 -26.05 -15.36
C SER A 196 20.12 -25.17 -16.57
N LYS A 197 20.86 -25.74 -17.53
CA LYS A 197 21.25 -25.06 -18.77
C LYS A 197 20.10 -24.81 -19.74
N SER A 198 18.90 -25.33 -19.45
CA SER A 198 17.69 -25.16 -20.28
C SER A 198 16.70 -24.13 -19.76
N ILE A 199 16.92 -23.60 -18.55
CA ILE A 199 16.00 -22.64 -17.91
C ILE A 199 16.67 -21.27 -17.84
N GLY A 200 16.08 -20.27 -18.51
CA GLY A 200 16.53 -18.88 -18.43
C GLY A 200 15.89 -18.12 -17.27
N MET A 201 16.42 -16.95 -16.97
CA MET A 201 15.82 -16.05 -15.97
C MET A 201 14.36 -15.70 -16.32
N GLN A 202 14.05 -15.54 -17.61
CA GLN A 202 12.70 -15.26 -18.08
C GLN A 202 11.73 -16.38 -17.70
N ASP A 203 12.15 -17.66 -17.90
CA ASP A 203 11.31 -18.81 -17.62
C ASP A 203 10.98 -18.92 -16.12
N VAL A 204 11.93 -18.55 -15.26
CA VAL A 204 11.72 -18.51 -13.82
C VAL A 204 10.65 -17.47 -13.46
N TYR A 205 10.72 -16.24 -14.02
CA TYR A 205 9.67 -15.23 -13.78
C TYR A 205 8.30 -15.69 -14.29
N SER A 206 8.25 -16.28 -15.49
CA SER A 206 7.00 -16.81 -16.06
C SER A 206 6.44 -17.97 -15.21
N GLY A 207 7.30 -18.85 -14.71
CA GLY A 207 6.92 -19.93 -13.80
C GLY A 207 6.33 -19.39 -12.47
N PHE A 208 6.96 -18.37 -11.89
CA PHE A 208 6.40 -17.70 -10.71
C PHE A 208 5.10 -16.97 -11.01
N ALA A 209 4.92 -16.35 -12.17
CA ALA A 209 3.66 -15.74 -12.57
C ALA A 209 2.51 -16.76 -12.60
N VAL A 210 2.78 -17.97 -13.17
CA VAL A 210 1.83 -19.09 -13.13
C VAL A 210 1.53 -19.51 -11.69
N ALA A 211 2.57 -19.68 -10.87
CA ALA A 211 2.40 -20.07 -9.47
C ALA A 211 1.58 -19.04 -8.67
N MET A 212 1.86 -17.73 -8.82
CA MET A 212 1.10 -16.67 -8.16
C MET A 212 -0.35 -16.62 -8.65
N MET A 213 -0.58 -16.80 -9.95
CA MET A 213 -1.93 -16.88 -10.53
C MET A 213 -2.71 -18.06 -9.94
N VAL A 214 -2.10 -19.23 -9.84
CA VAL A 214 -2.75 -20.44 -9.29
C VAL A 214 -3.04 -20.27 -7.80
N ILE A 215 -2.10 -19.75 -7.02
CA ILE A 215 -2.28 -19.49 -5.59
C ILE A 215 -3.40 -18.46 -5.37
N ALA A 216 -3.31 -17.29 -6.01
CA ALA A 216 -4.30 -16.23 -5.84
C ALA A 216 -5.68 -16.62 -6.39
N GLY A 217 -5.74 -17.25 -7.57
CA GLY A 217 -6.98 -17.73 -8.17
C GLY A 217 -7.63 -18.85 -7.37
N GLY A 218 -6.84 -19.84 -6.93
CA GLY A 218 -7.34 -20.94 -6.12
C GLY A 218 -7.91 -20.48 -4.77
N THR A 219 -7.20 -19.57 -4.09
CA THR A 219 -7.69 -18.97 -2.84
C THR A 219 -8.91 -18.08 -3.04
N ALA A 220 -8.99 -17.32 -4.14
CA ALA A 220 -10.16 -16.52 -4.51
C ALA A 220 -11.39 -17.39 -4.78
N ILE A 221 -11.23 -18.49 -5.54
CA ILE A 221 -12.29 -19.45 -5.81
C ILE A 221 -12.77 -20.12 -4.51
N TYR A 222 -11.84 -20.56 -3.66
CA TYR A 222 -12.18 -21.10 -2.34
C TYR A 222 -12.93 -20.06 -1.49
N GLY A 223 -12.47 -18.81 -1.49
CA GLY A 223 -13.12 -17.69 -0.81
C GLY A 223 -14.56 -17.46 -1.27
N PHE A 224 -14.80 -17.51 -2.59
CA PHE A 224 -16.14 -17.39 -3.14
C PHE A 224 -17.11 -18.46 -2.60
N PHE A 225 -16.69 -19.71 -2.50
CA PHE A 225 -17.57 -20.78 -2.02
C PHE A 225 -17.74 -20.76 -0.50
N ALA A 226 -16.70 -20.45 0.26
CA ALA A 226 -16.70 -20.54 1.71
C ALA A 226 -17.28 -19.29 2.40
N MET A 227 -16.97 -18.09 1.93
CA MET A 227 -17.41 -16.83 2.60
C MET A 227 -18.87 -16.48 2.25
N ARG A 228 -19.56 -15.81 3.18
CA ARG A 228 -20.96 -15.36 3.00
C ARG A 228 -21.12 -13.91 3.44
N GLU A 229 -21.88 -13.14 2.65
CA GLU A 229 -22.31 -11.79 3.01
C GLU A 229 -23.51 -11.90 3.96
N ARG A 230 -23.39 -11.32 5.19
CA ARG A 230 -24.46 -11.37 6.20
C ARG A 230 -25.05 -10.01 6.52
N VAL A 231 -24.24 -8.97 6.45
CA VAL A 231 -24.68 -7.61 6.78
C VAL A 231 -25.10 -6.90 5.50
N PRO A 232 -26.39 -6.56 5.33
CA PRO A 232 -26.80 -5.69 4.23
C PRO A 232 -26.20 -4.31 4.43
N LEU A 233 -25.67 -3.71 3.37
CA LEU A 233 -25.22 -2.32 3.41
C LEU A 233 -26.42 -1.39 3.45
N ALA A 234 -26.23 -0.24 4.14
CA ALA A 234 -27.21 0.82 4.20
C ALA A 234 -27.70 1.22 2.79
N SER A 235 -28.97 1.56 2.68
CA SER A 235 -29.56 2.00 1.42
C SER A 235 -28.85 3.27 0.91
N ARG A 236 -28.80 3.43 -0.41
CA ARG A 236 -28.13 4.53 -1.11
C ARG A 236 -28.62 5.92 -0.69
N GLU A 237 -29.83 6.02 -0.17
CA GLU A 237 -30.46 7.27 0.31
C GLU A 237 -29.72 7.90 1.49
N GLN A 238 -28.89 7.13 2.20
CA GLN A 238 -28.08 7.62 3.33
C GLN A 238 -26.65 8.03 2.92
N MET A 239 -26.23 7.75 1.69
CA MET A 239 -24.93 8.18 1.17
C MET A 239 -25.10 9.53 0.45
N GLN A 240 -24.71 10.61 1.09
CA GLN A 240 -24.56 11.91 0.42
C GLN A 240 -23.54 11.74 -0.72
N GLU A 241 -23.98 12.02 -1.95
CA GLU A 241 -23.08 12.10 -3.11
C GLU A 241 -22.18 13.33 -2.94
N ILE A 242 -21.05 13.16 -2.29
CA ILE A 242 -20.05 14.22 -2.18
C ILE A 242 -19.29 14.29 -3.51
N SER A 243 -19.44 15.39 -4.23
CA SER A 243 -18.68 15.66 -5.45
C SER A 243 -17.18 15.60 -5.15
N VAL A 244 -16.42 14.84 -5.96
CA VAL A 244 -14.96 14.75 -5.87
C VAL A 244 -14.32 16.15 -5.94
N LEU A 245 -14.87 17.03 -6.77
CA LEU A 245 -14.36 18.40 -6.93
C LEU A 245 -14.55 19.25 -5.68
N ASP A 246 -15.71 19.11 -5.02
CA ASP A 246 -15.99 19.83 -3.77
C ASP A 246 -15.19 19.25 -2.60
N SER A 247 -14.97 17.94 -2.62
CA SER A 247 -14.05 17.26 -1.69
C SER A 247 -12.64 17.81 -1.81
N PHE A 248 -12.15 17.98 -3.03
CA PHE A 248 -10.82 18.54 -3.31
C PHE A 248 -10.73 20.02 -2.88
N LYS A 249 -11.74 20.85 -3.20
CA LYS A 249 -11.80 22.26 -2.76
C LYS A 249 -11.79 22.39 -1.24
N ASN A 250 -12.52 21.51 -0.54
CA ASN A 250 -12.57 21.51 0.91
C ASN A 250 -11.25 21.01 1.54
N ALA A 251 -10.59 20.06 0.90
CA ALA A 251 -9.27 19.58 1.32
C ALA A 251 -8.20 20.68 1.22
N VAL A 252 -8.19 21.44 0.13
CA VAL A 252 -7.25 22.56 -0.06
C VAL A 252 -7.49 23.69 0.97
N LYS A 253 -8.73 23.91 1.38
CA LYS A 253 -9.06 24.87 2.45
C LYS A 253 -8.59 24.40 3.83
N ASN A 254 -8.47 23.09 4.06
CA ASN A 254 -7.92 22.51 5.28
C ASN A 254 -6.39 22.49 5.20
N LYS A 255 -5.75 23.55 5.65
CA LYS A 255 -4.29 23.74 5.57
C LYS A 255 -3.48 22.56 6.13
N PRO A 256 -3.73 22.03 7.35
CA PRO A 256 -3.00 20.85 7.85
C PRO A 256 -3.15 19.62 6.95
N MET A 257 -4.35 19.37 6.46
CA MET A 257 -4.65 18.26 5.55
C MET A 257 -3.84 18.38 4.26
N PHE A 258 -3.86 19.56 3.63
CA PHE A 258 -3.12 19.79 2.38
C PHE A 258 -1.60 19.61 2.57
N ILE A 259 -1.03 20.15 3.67
CA ILE A 259 0.40 20.02 3.98
C ILE A 259 0.77 18.54 4.19
N LEU A 260 -0.04 17.78 4.93
CA LEU A 260 0.21 16.35 5.14
C LEU A 260 0.13 15.55 3.84
N MET A 261 -0.85 15.84 2.98
CA MET A 261 -0.98 15.21 1.67
C MET A 261 0.19 15.55 0.76
N LEU A 262 0.63 16.81 0.74
CA LEU A 262 1.78 17.24 -0.04
C LEU A 262 3.08 16.58 0.47
N ALA A 263 3.25 16.45 1.78
CA ALA A 263 4.38 15.73 2.36
C ALA A 263 4.36 14.25 1.95
N ASN A 264 3.20 13.60 2.00
CA ASN A 264 3.04 12.21 1.58
C ASN A 264 3.26 12.02 0.08
N PHE A 265 2.82 12.96 -0.75
CA PHE A 265 3.07 12.97 -2.19
C PHE A 265 4.57 12.92 -2.49
N PHE A 266 5.36 13.83 -1.91
CA PHE A 266 6.80 13.83 -2.12
C PHE A 266 7.51 12.63 -1.46
N ASN A 267 7.01 12.14 -0.32
CA ASN A 267 7.50 10.90 0.27
C ASN A 267 7.28 9.68 -0.66
N GLY A 268 6.30 9.72 -1.54
CA GLY A 268 6.05 8.73 -2.57
C GLY A 268 7.23 8.58 -3.55
N PHE A 269 8.03 9.62 -3.79
CA PHE A 269 9.16 9.59 -4.73
C PHE A 269 10.25 8.58 -4.36
N LYS A 270 10.32 8.13 -3.10
CA LYS A 270 11.15 6.98 -2.72
C LYS A 270 10.86 5.73 -3.55
N SER A 271 9.63 5.59 -4.07
CA SER A 271 9.22 4.45 -4.88
C SER A 271 9.93 4.38 -6.23
N VAL A 272 10.48 5.51 -6.72
CA VAL A 272 11.35 5.52 -7.92
C VAL A 272 12.61 4.70 -7.66
N GLY A 273 13.23 4.85 -6.49
CA GLY A 273 14.37 4.02 -6.07
C GLY A 273 13.99 2.55 -5.93
N ALA A 274 12.85 2.27 -5.28
CA ALA A 274 12.37 0.91 -5.09
C ALA A 274 12.04 0.20 -6.41
N SER A 275 11.44 0.89 -7.38
CA SER A 275 11.10 0.31 -8.68
C SER A 275 12.34 0.00 -9.56
N THR A 276 13.46 0.66 -9.29
CA THR A 276 14.75 0.41 -9.96
C THR A 276 15.67 -0.54 -9.18
N GLU A 277 15.23 -1.05 -8.05
CA GLU A 277 16.00 -1.90 -7.14
C GLU A 277 16.55 -3.16 -7.83
N SER A 278 15.73 -3.86 -8.64
CA SER A 278 16.17 -5.05 -9.36
C SER A 278 17.31 -4.75 -10.34
N PHE A 279 17.28 -3.59 -11.00
CA PHE A 279 18.37 -3.14 -11.88
C PHE A 279 19.64 -2.88 -11.08
N PHE A 280 19.53 -2.20 -9.94
CA PHE A 280 20.68 -1.98 -9.05
C PHE A 280 21.30 -3.32 -8.60
N TRP A 281 20.50 -4.25 -8.09
CA TRP A 281 21.05 -5.53 -7.62
C TRP A 281 21.69 -6.34 -8.73
N LEU A 282 21.09 -6.41 -9.93
CA LEU A 282 21.68 -7.16 -11.03
C LEU A 282 22.97 -6.53 -11.56
N HIS A 283 22.95 -5.21 -11.84
CA HIS A 283 24.05 -4.56 -12.53
C HIS A 283 25.19 -4.17 -11.59
N ASN A 284 24.90 -3.59 -10.43
CA ASN A 284 25.90 -3.16 -9.47
C ASN A 284 26.49 -4.33 -8.67
N THR A 285 25.69 -5.29 -8.24
CA THR A 285 26.16 -6.38 -7.38
C THR A 285 26.32 -7.73 -8.11
N GLY A 286 25.83 -7.82 -9.35
CA GLY A 286 25.95 -9.00 -10.19
C GLY A 286 24.96 -10.13 -9.89
N SER A 287 24.04 -9.94 -8.90
CA SER A 287 23.03 -10.94 -8.58
C SER A 287 21.80 -10.31 -7.94
N LEU A 288 20.61 -10.68 -8.44
CA LEU A 288 19.34 -10.28 -7.85
C LEU A 288 19.16 -10.84 -6.44
N ALA A 289 19.72 -12.02 -6.14
CA ALA A 289 19.66 -12.66 -4.82
C ALA A 289 20.24 -11.78 -3.70
N ASN A 290 21.21 -10.93 -4.02
CA ASN A 290 21.83 -10.02 -3.07
C ASN A 290 20.79 -9.04 -2.45
N GLY A 291 19.78 -8.66 -3.22
CA GLY A 291 18.66 -7.84 -2.74
C GLY A 291 17.83 -8.55 -1.68
N THR A 292 17.52 -9.82 -1.89
CA THR A 292 16.79 -10.63 -0.89
C THR A 292 17.61 -10.79 0.39
N ILE A 293 18.92 -11.10 0.26
CA ILE A 293 19.81 -11.24 1.41
C ILE A 293 19.88 -9.93 2.22
N ALA A 294 20.11 -8.80 1.56
CA ALA A 294 20.09 -7.50 2.20
C ALA A 294 18.73 -7.19 2.87
N GLY A 295 17.62 -7.53 2.19
CA GLY A 295 16.26 -7.34 2.65
C GLY A 295 15.94 -8.05 3.98
N LEU A 296 16.51 -9.24 4.21
CA LEU A 296 16.36 -9.97 5.48
C LEU A 296 16.89 -9.15 6.66
N PHE A 297 18.04 -8.49 6.50
CA PHE A 297 18.64 -7.66 7.55
C PHE A 297 17.96 -6.31 7.71
N THR A 298 17.55 -5.68 6.61
CA THR A 298 16.87 -4.38 6.63
C THR A 298 15.46 -4.44 7.23
N GLY A 299 14.88 -5.64 7.34
CA GLY A 299 13.62 -5.88 8.06
C GLY A 299 13.73 -5.78 9.59
N ILE A 300 14.88 -6.07 10.17
CA ILE A 300 15.10 -6.11 11.63
C ILE A 300 14.71 -4.80 12.33
N PRO A 301 15.07 -3.61 11.82
CA PRO A 301 14.70 -2.34 12.43
C PRO A 301 13.20 -2.16 12.66
N ASN A 302 12.35 -2.76 11.82
CA ASN A 302 10.89 -2.64 11.95
C ASN A 302 10.41 -3.20 13.31
N PHE A 303 10.99 -4.30 13.77
CA PHE A 303 10.62 -4.93 15.04
C PHE A 303 11.11 -4.16 16.25
N ILE A 304 12.26 -3.47 16.14
CA ILE A 304 12.89 -2.75 17.24
C ILE A 304 12.37 -1.31 17.35
N ILE A 305 12.33 -0.59 16.23
CA ILE A 305 12.05 0.85 16.21
C ILE A 305 10.55 1.15 16.29
N THR A 306 9.70 0.31 15.71
CA THR A 306 8.25 0.56 15.73
C THR A 306 7.70 0.65 17.17
N PRO A 307 8.02 -0.24 18.12
CA PRO A 307 7.58 -0.11 19.52
C PRO A 307 8.20 1.08 20.27
N ILE A 308 9.36 1.57 19.84
CA ILE A 308 10.05 2.71 20.46
C ILE A 308 9.45 4.04 19.99
N THR A 309 8.89 4.08 18.78
CA THR A 309 8.39 5.30 18.15
C THR A 309 7.35 6.05 19.00
N PRO A 310 6.36 5.42 19.67
CA PRO A 310 5.45 6.14 20.56
C PRO A 310 6.14 6.95 21.65
N LYS A 311 7.24 6.44 22.22
CA LYS A 311 8.02 7.17 23.24
C LYS A 311 8.66 8.43 22.65
N LEU A 312 9.14 8.37 21.40
CA LEU A 312 9.67 9.53 20.70
C LEU A 312 8.56 10.56 20.42
N ILE A 313 7.39 10.10 20.00
CA ILE A 313 6.22 10.95 19.75
C ILE A 313 5.76 11.64 21.04
N HIS A 314 5.73 10.93 22.17
CA HIS A 314 5.36 11.55 23.47
C HIS A 314 6.38 12.61 23.89
N LYS A 315 7.67 12.40 23.63
CA LYS A 315 8.73 13.34 24.06
C LYS A 315 8.84 14.58 23.15
N PHE A 316 8.75 14.42 21.84
CA PHE A 316 9.04 15.46 20.84
C PHE A 316 7.82 15.93 20.04
N GLY A 317 6.69 15.23 20.15
CA GLY A 317 5.51 15.40 19.31
C GLY A 317 5.65 14.68 17.95
N ALA A 318 4.52 14.27 17.37
CA ALA A 318 4.50 13.50 16.11
C ALA A 318 5.13 14.27 14.93
N ARG A 319 4.85 15.55 14.81
CA ARG A 319 5.41 16.43 13.75
C ARG A 319 6.92 16.50 13.82
N ASN A 320 7.49 16.86 14.98
CA ASN A 320 8.93 17.04 15.11
C ASN A 320 9.69 15.71 14.97
N THR A 321 9.11 14.61 15.47
CA THR A 321 9.64 13.27 15.29
C THR A 321 9.65 12.87 13.80
N ALA A 322 8.59 13.19 13.04
CA ALA A 322 8.53 12.94 11.62
C ALA A 322 9.55 13.77 10.81
N ILE A 323 9.70 15.06 11.17
CA ILE A 323 10.71 15.95 10.55
C ILE A 323 12.11 15.41 10.81
N GLY A 324 12.44 15.08 12.06
CA GLY A 324 13.74 14.53 12.44
C GLY A 324 14.04 13.22 11.71
N ALA A 325 13.07 12.33 11.61
CA ALA A 325 13.19 11.07 10.86
C ALA A 325 13.36 11.32 9.35
N GLY A 326 12.67 12.29 8.77
CA GLY A 326 12.83 12.70 7.37
C GLY A 326 14.24 13.20 7.07
N ILE A 327 14.73 14.16 7.87
CA ILE A 327 16.07 14.73 7.72
C ILE A 327 17.14 13.66 7.93
N PHE A 328 17.04 12.87 9.00
CA PHE A 328 17.98 11.76 9.26
C PHE A 328 18.00 10.77 8.10
N GLY A 329 16.83 10.37 7.57
CA GLY A 329 16.74 9.49 6.42
C GLY A 329 17.36 10.08 5.17
N GLY A 330 17.12 11.36 4.89
CA GLY A 330 17.73 12.08 3.78
C GLY A 330 19.26 12.11 3.88
N ILE A 331 19.79 12.41 5.07
CA ILE A 331 21.25 12.39 5.33
C ILE A 331 21.81 10.96 5.17
N ALA A 332 21.15 9.94 5.74
CA ALA A 332 21.62 8.56 5.68
C ALA A 332 21.72 8.04 4.24
N TYR A 333 20.70 8.28 3.42
CA TYR A 333 20.73 7.90 1.99
C TYR A 333 21.78 8.70 1.20
N THR A 334 21.96 10.00 1.49
CA THR A 334 23.00 10.81 0.87
C THR A 334 24.40 10.32 1.24
N LEU A 335 24.62 9.99 2.52
CA LEU A 335 25.89 9.40 2.98
C LEU A 335 26.14 8.03 2.34
N MET A 336 25.08 7.20 2.19
CA MET A 336 25.19 5.93 1.47
C MET A 336 25.71 6.13 0.05
N PHE A 337 25.22 7.16 -0.66
CA PHE A 337 25.71 7.48 -2.00
C PHE A 337 27.16 7.99 -1.98
N ILE A 338 27.47 8.99 -1.15
CA ILE A 338 28.79 9.62 -1.10
C ILE A 338 29.86 8.60 -0.70
N ILE A 339 29.66 7.83 0.37
CA ILE A 339 30.61 6.84 0.85
C ILE A 339 30.77 5.71 -0.17
N GLY A 340 29.67 5.24 -0.77
CA GLY A 340 29.70 4.20 -1.77
C GLY A 340 30.35 4.64 -3.09
N TYR A 341 30.31 5.93 -3.39
CA TYR A 341 30.92 6.51 -4.59
C TYR A 341 32.34 7.03 -4.36
N ALA A 342 32.69 7.41 -3.12
CA ALA A 342 34.00 7.93 -2.81
C ALA A 342 35.11 6.91 -3.09
N PRO A 343 36.26 7.33 -3.63
CA PRO A 343 37.38 6.44 -3.87
C PRO A 343 38.01 6.03 -2.53
N PHE A 344 37.67 4.84 -2.05
CA PHE A 344 38.43 4.18 -0.99
C PHE A 344 39.54 3.35 -1.65
N GLY A 345 40.75 3.92 -1.75
CA GLY A 345 41.88 3.29 -2.40
C GLY A 345 41.94 3.57 -3.90
N SER A 346 42.64 2.69 -4.67
CA SER A 346 42.93 2.88 -6.10
C SER A 346 41.75 2.69 -7.05
N TYR A 347 40.54 2.49 -6.53
CA TYR A 347 39.36 2.22 -7.36
C TYR A 347 38.36 3.36 -7.31
N SER A 348 37.91 3.81 -8.49
CA SER A 348 36.76 4.70 -8.59
C SER A 348 35.50 4.00 -8.05
N GLY A 349 34.51 4.76 -7.52
CA GLY A 349 33.29 4.18 -6.96
C GLY A 349 32.57 3.21 -7.91
N ALA A 350 32.61 3.47 -9.24
CA ALA A 350 32.04 2.58 -10.25
C ALA A 350 32.80 1.24 -10.36
N GLU A 351 34.12 1.22 -10.21
CA GLU A 351 34.91 -0.02 -10.26
C GLU A 351 34.75 -0.86 -9.00
N ARG A 352 34.46 -0.26 -7.85
CA ARG A 352 34.16 -0.97 -6.61
C ARG A 352 32.97 -1.91 -6.76
N TYR A 353 31.95 -1.51 -7.52
CA TYR A 353 30.77 -2.33 -7.80
C TYR A 353 30.99 -3.32 -8.95
N LYS A 354 31.98 -3.09 -9.81
CA LYS A 354 32.34 -4.01 -10.90
C LYS A 354 32.93 -5.34 -10.39
N ASN A 355 33.63 -5.32 -9.27
CA ASN A 355 34.36 -6.45 -8.70
C ASN A 355 33.64 -7.13 -7.51
N PHE A 356 32.33 -7.10 -7.49
CA PHE A 356 31.51 -7.70 -6.42
C PHE A 356 31.65 -9.23 -6.29
N SER A 357 32.31 -9.90 -7.22
CA SER A 357 32.52 -11.35 -7.23
C SER A 357 33.79 -11.85 -6.53
N GLY A 358 34.63 -10.94 -6.00
CA GLY A 358 35.85 -11.28 -5.27
C GLY A 358 35.76 -10.96 -3.78
N GLY A 359 36.85 -11.10 -3.01
CA GLY A 359 36.89 -10.80 -1.57
C GLY A 359 36.43 -9.37 -1.21
N SER A 360 36.57 -8.40 -2.12
CA SER A 360 36.00 -7.07 -2.03
C SER A 360 34.47 -7.06 -2.14
N GLY A 361 33.87 -8.09 -2.76
CA GLY A 361 32.42 -8.23 -2.95
C GLY A 361 31.67 -8.39 -1.63
N VAL A 362 32.20 -9.18 -0.71
CA VAL A 362 31.60 -9.39 0.61
C VAL A 362 31.61 -8.08 1.41
N ALA A 363 32.73 -7.35 1.43
CA ALA A 363 32.84 -6.08 2.13
C ALA A 363 31.83 -5.04 1.58
N ASN A 364 31.63 -5.00 0.27
CA ASN A 364 30.65 -4.13 -0.35
C ASN A 364 29.22 -4.52 -0.01
N MET A 365 28.90 -5.83 0.03
CA MET A 365 27.58 -6.32 0.46
C MET A 365 27.29 -5.97 1.93
N VAL A 366 28.28 -6.17 2.82
CA VAL A 366 28.17 -5.78 4.23
C VAL A 366 27.93 -4.27 4.34
N TYR A 367 28.70 -3.45 3.61
CA TYR A 367 28.51 -2.01 3.59
C TYR A 367 27.08 -1.61 3.15
N ILE A 368 26.62 -2.11 2.01
CA ILE A 368 25.28 -1.78 1.49
C ILE A 368 24.20 -2.24 2.48
N THR A 369 24.34 -3.44 3.03
CA THR A 369 23.36 -3.99 3.99
C THR A 369 23.28 -3.15 5.26
N ILE A 370 24.42 -2.75 5.82
CA ILE A 370 24.48 -1.86 6.99
C ILE A 370 23.84 -0.50 6.66
N MET A 371 24.22 0.11 5.55
CA MET A 371 23.70 1.41 5.16
C MET A 371 22.18 1.35 4.89
N LEU A 372 21.68 0.33 4.20
CA LEU A 372 20.24 0.13 3.99
C LEU A 372 19.49 -0.10 5.31
N THR A 373 20.11 -0.80 6.26
CA THR A 373 19.54 -1.00 7.60
C THR A 373 19.38 0.35 8.32
N ILE A 374 20.42 1.18 8.29
CA ILE A 374 20.39 2.55 8.85
C ILE A 374 19.34 3.41 8.13
N CYS A 375 19.30 3.38 6.80
CA CYS A 375 18.32 4.08 5.97
C CYS A 375 16.88 3.58 6.20
N GLY A 376 16.72 2.35 6.68
CA GLY A 376 15.43 1.74 7.02
C GLY A 376 14.81 2.28 8.31
N LEU A 377 15.61 2.71 9.30
CA LEU A 377 15.14 3.19 10.60
C LEU A 377 14.08 4.31 10.48
N PRO A 378 14.29 5.37 9.68
CA PRO A 378 13.30 6.44 9.52
C PRO A 378 11.97 5.96 8.92
N ASN A 379 11.97 4.89 8.11
CA ASN A 379 10.74 4.38 7.51
C ASN A 379 9.72 3.92 8.55
N CYS A 380 10.19 3.27 9.62
CA CYS A 380 9.36 2.80 10.72
C CYS A 380 8.76 3.98 11.49
N ILE A 381 9.60 4.95 11.83
CA ILE A 381 9.20 6.15 12.57
C ILE A 381 8.18 6.95 11.77
N ILE A 382 8.47 7.23 10.49
CA ILE A 382 7.59 8.04 9.62
C ILE A 382 6.21 7.37 9.47
N ARG A 383 6.14 6.04 9.32
CA ARG A 383 4.88 5.31 9.17
C ARG A 383 3.97 5.51 10.38
N VAL A 384 4.51 5.42 11.60
CA VAL A 384 3.74 5.64 12.84
C VAL A 384 3.35 7.11 12.97
N CYS A 385 4.29 8.03 12.71
CA CYS A 385 4.01 9.47 12.76
C CYS A 385 2.92 9.89 11.76
N GLN A 386 2.93 9.34 10.54
CA GLN A 386 1.91 9.62 9.53
C GLN A 386 0.51 9.24 10.01
N ALA A 387 0.35 8.08 10.68
CA ALA A 387 -0.93 7.67 11.24
C ALA A 387 -1.42 8.65 12.34
N VAL A 388 -0.51 9.08 13.22
CA VAL A 388 -0.84 10.06 14.27
C VAL A 388 -1.19 11.43 13.68
N LEU A 389 -0.41 11.93 12.72
CA LEU A 389 -0.67 13.21 12.05
C LEU A 389 -1.99 13.18 11.24
N GLN A 390 -2.36 12.02 10.70
CA GLN A 390 -3.66 11.82 10.05
C GLN A 390 -4.80 11.97 11.05
N GLY A 391 -4.67 11.42 12.26
CA GLY A 391 -5.61 11.64 13.37
C GLY A 391 -5.71 13.11 13.75
N ASP A 392 -4.57 13.82 13.84
CA ASP A 392 -4.54 15.26 14.14
C ASP A 392 -5.29 16.09 13.08
N VAL A 393 -5.26 15.68 11.81
CA VAL A 393 -6.02 16.32 10.72
C VAL A 393 -7.52 16.07 10.89
N TYR A 394 -7.95 14.89 11.33
CA TYR A 394 -9.36 14.61 11.61
C TYR A 394 -9.88 15.47 12.77
N ASP A 395 -9.13 15.54 13.86
CA ASP A 395 -9.48 16.35 15.02
C ASP A 395 -9.50 17.85 14.69
N TYR A 396 -8.55 18.36 13.88
CA TYR A 396 -8.57 19.72 13.37
C TYR A 396 -9.81 20.00 12.50
N SER A 397 -10.22 19.04 11.67
CA SER A 397 -11.41 19.18 10.84
C SER A 397 -12.67 19.28 11.69
N GLU A 398 -12.79 18.46 12.74
CA GLU A 398 -13.89 18.52 13.70
C GLU A 398 -13.90 19.85 14.47
N TRP A 399 -12.74 20.29 14.95
CA TRP A 399 -12.62 21.55 15.70
C TRP A 399 -13.02 22.77 14.86
N LYS A 400 -12.54 22.82 13.60
CA LYS A 400 -12.73 24.01 12.75
C LYS A 400 -14.07 24.03 12.02
N TYR A 401 -14.56 22.87 11.57
CA TYR A 401 -15.75 22.77 10.71
C TYR A 401 -16.94 22.11 11.41
N GLY A 402 -16.78 21.65 12.65
CA GLY A 402 -17.84 21.01 13.43
C GLY A 402 -18.17 19.58 13.02
N VAL A 403 -17.56 19.07 11.95
CA VAL A 403 -17.84 17.75 11.39
C VAL A 403 -16.54 16.95 11.22
N ARG A 404 -16.54 15.71 11.71
CA ARG A 404 -15.44 14.77 11.57
C ARG A 404 -15.57 13.99 10.26
N ASN A 405 -15.06 14.55 9.19
CA ASN A 405 -15.17 13.98 7.83
C ASN A 405 -14.02 13.02 7.50
N GLU A 406 -13.93 11.87 8.18
CA GLU A 406 -12.86 10.87 7.94
C GLU A 406 -12.92 10.32 6.51
N GLY A 407 -14.11 10.04 5.99
CA GLY A 407 -14.30 9.52 4.64
C GLY A 407 -13.85 10.50 3.56
N LEU A 408 -14.14 11.80 3.72
CA LEU A 408 -13.68 12.85 2.81
C LEU A 408 -12.15 12.93 2.77
N VAL A 409 -11.53 12.96 3.95
CA VAL A 409 -10.07 13.03 4.08
C VAL A 409 -9.41 11.77 3.47
N ALA A 410 -9.97 10.59 3.72
CA ALA A 410 -9.47 9.34 3.14
C ALA A 410 -9.57 9.35 1.60
N THR A 411 -10.72 9.79 1.05
CA THR A 411 -10.93 9.87 -0.41
C THR A 411 -9.91 10.80 -1.07
N VAL A 412 -9.73 12.01 -0.53
CA VAL A 412 -8.77 12.96 -1.11
C VAL A 412 -7.34 12.46 -0.94
N SER A 413 -6.99 11.84 0.20
CA SER A 413 -5.68 11.21 0.41
C SER A 413 -5.38 10.13 -0.63
N ASN A 414 -6.38 9.33 -1.00
CA ASN A 414 -6.25 8.30 -2.04
C ASN A 414 -5.97 8.91 -3.41
N TYR A 415 -6.65 10.00 -3.79
CA TYR A 415 -6.36 10.70 -5.06
C TYR A 415 -4.94 11.27 -5.09
N PHE A 416 -4.46 11.89 -4.00
CA PHE A 416 -3.08 12.35 -3.90
C PHE A 416 -2.06 11.19 -4.00
N THR A 417 -2.38 10.05 -3.41
CA THR A 417 -1.54 8.84 -3.52
C THR A 417 -1.49 8.33 -4.95
N LYS A 418 -2.61 8.29 -5.66
CA LYS A 418 -2.66 7.88 -7.08
C LYS A 418 -1.89 8.86 -7.97
N LEU A 419 -2.02 10.15 -7.73
CA LEU A 419 -1.23 11.16 -8.43
C LEU A 419 0.28 10.99 -8.16
N ALA A 420 0.67 10.71 -6.92
CA ALA A 420 2.06 10.40 -6.57
C ALA A 420 2.54 9.15 -7.32
N ASN A 421 1.74 8.09 -7.38
CA ASN A 421 2.07 6.87 -8.11
C ASN A 421 2.21 7.11 -9.63
N ALA A 422 1.35 7.95 -10.22
CA ALA A 422 1.46 8.35 -11.63
C ALA A 422 2.80 9.04 -11.90
N VAL A 423 3.12 10.06 -11.11
CA VAL A 423 4.38 10.81 -11.28
C VAL A 423 5.59 9.93 -11.00
N THR A 424 5.58 9.10 -9.96
CA THR A 424 6.70 8.20 -9.64
C THR A 424 6.88 7.11 -10.69
N GLY A 425 5.80 6.59 -11.27
CA GLY A 425 5.84 5.64 -12.38
C GLY A 425 6.49 6.24 -13.64
N LEU A 426 6.08 7.47 -13.99
CA LEU A 426 6.72 8.21 -15.09
C LEU A 426 8.20 8.45 -14.82
N LEU A 427 8.54 8.96 -13.63
CA LEU A 427 9.93 9.24 -13.25
C LEU A 427 10.78 7.97 -13.24
N SER A 428 10.26 6.84 -12.78
CA SER A 428 11.01 5.57 -12.76
C SER A 428 11.40 5.11 -14.16
N GLY A 429 10.50 5.25 -15.13
CA GLY A 429 10.80 4.94 -16.53
C GLY A 429 11.78 5.94 -17.18
N LEU A 430 11.59 7.24 -16.93
CA LEU A 430 12.47 8.29 -17.46
C LEU A 430 13.90 8.13 -16.93
N VAL A 431 14.05 7.84 -15.64
CA VAL A 431 15.36 7.66 -15.01
C VAL A 431 16.15 6.53 -15.67
N ILE A 432 15.53 5.38 -15.98
CA ILE A 432 16.21 4.28 -16.69
C ILE A 432 16.69 4.75 -18.07
N THR A 433 15.90 5.57 -18.76
CA THR A 433 16.28 6.15 -20.04
C THR A 433 17.46 7.13 -19.89
N PHE A 434 17.45 7.99 -18.86
CA PHE A 434 18.57 8.92 -18.59
C PHE A 434 19.85 8.23 -18.19
N VAL A 435 19.76 7.12 -17.46
CA VAL A 435 20.89 6.25 -17.14
C VAL A 435 21.51 5.67 -18.41
N GLY A 436 20.72 5.55 -19.49
CA GLY A 436 21.16 5.03 -20.78
C GLY A 436 21.21 3.52 -20.81
N TYR A 437 20.41 2.86 -19.97
CA TYR A 437 20.36 1.41 -19.91
C TYR A 437 19.67 0.83 -21.15
N THR A 438 20.32 -0.17 -21.75
CA THR A 438 19.78 -1.03 -22.81
C THR A 438 19.93 -2.49 -22.39
N SER A 439 18.85 -3.27 -22.54
CA SER A 439 18.89 -4.67 -22.17
C SER A 439 19.63 -5.50 -23.21
N HIS A 440 20.64 -6.24 -22.77
CA HIS A 440 21.32 -7.27 -23.55
C HIS A 440 21.05 -8.63 -22.94
N LYS A 441 20.80 -9.64 -23.79
CA LYS A 441 20.47 -11.01 -23.36
C LYS A 441 21.40 -12.00 -24.01
N ASP A 442 21.63 -13.11 -23.33
CA ASP A 442 22.25 -14.29 -23.89
C ASP A 442 21.25 -15.14 -24.73
N ALA A 443 21.74 -16.22 -25.30
CA ALA A 443 20.93 -17.15 -26.12
C ALA A 443 19.79 -17.84 -25.32
N LEU A 444 19.88 -17.88 -24.00
CA LEU A 444 18.90 -18.46 -23.09
C LEU A 444 17.91 -17.40 -22.56
N GLY A 445 18.02 -16.15 -23.02
CA GLY A 445 17.18 -15.06 -22.54
C GLY A 445 17.56 -14.50 -21.16
N ASN A 446 18.74 -14.85 -20.61
CA ASN A 446 19.23 -14.23 -19.39
C ASN A 446 19.70 -12.80 -19.66
N VAL A 447 19.35 -11.89 -18.78
CA VAL A 447 19.81 -10.50 -18.85
C VAL A 447 21.28 -10.43 -18.48
N LEU A 448 22.10 -9.93 -19.41
CA LEU A 448 23.52 -9.75 -19.19
C LEU A 448 23.77 -8.53 -18.32
N ARG A 449 24.75 -8.66 -17.43
CA ARG A 449 25.18 -7.57 -16.57
C ARG A 449 25.82 -6.45 -17.40
N ASP A 450 25.25 -5.24 -17.35
CA ASP A 450 25.91 -4.06 -17.88
C ASP A 450 26.90 -3.54 -16.84
N THR A 451 28.17 -3.43 -17.23
CA THR A 451 29.26 -2.99 -16.36
C THR A 451 29.77 -1.60 -16.75
N SER A 452 29.06 -0.90 -17.63
CA SER A 452 29.45 0.47 -18.01
C SER A 452 29.38 1.41 -16.78
N PRO A 453 30.41 2.23 -16.52
CA PRO A 453 30.45 3.11 -15.34
C PRO A 453 29.24 4.02 -15.24
N LYS A 454 28.74 4.52 -16.37
CA LYS A 454 27.56 5.38 -16.45
C LYS A 454 26.31 4.69 -15.92
N VAL A 455 26.07 3.44 -16.33
CA VAL A 455 24.90 2.65 -15.93
C VAL A 455 24.99 2.27 -14.46
N LEU A 456 26.14 1.80 -14.00
CA LEU A 456 26.36 1.43 -12.60
C LEU A 456 26.17 2.61 -11.66
N MET A 457 26.79 3.77 -11.98
CA MET A 457 26.63 4.99 -11.21
C MET A 457 25.20 5.50 -11.25
N GLY A 458 24.56 5.46 -12.42
CA GLY A 458 23.18 5.91 -12.61
C GLY A 458 22.21 5.13 -11.74
N PHE A 459 22.25 3.79 -11.77
CA PHE A 459 21.39 2.97 -10.93
C PHE A 459 21.67 3.15 -9.43
N PHE A 460 22.92 3.30 -9.03
CA PHE A 460 23.26 3.58 -7.64
C PHE A 460 22.76 4.97 -7.19
N ALA A 461 22.91 5.97 -8.03
CA ALA A 461 22.41 7.33 -7.76
C ALA A 461 20.89 7.33 -7.57
N VAL A 462 20.16 6.64 -8.46
CA VAL A 462 18.69 6.54 -8.33
C VAL A 462 18.29 5.79 -7.08
N PHE A 463 18.93 4.67 -6.81
CA PHE A 463 18.65 3.82 -5.64
C PHE A 463 18.88 4.55 -4.31
N ALA A 464 19.89 5.44 -4.24
CA ALA A 464 20.24 6.17 -3.03
C ALA A 464 19.64 7.60 -3.01
N LEU A 465 19.79 8.40 -4.07
CA LEU A 465 19.43 9.81 -4.02
C LEU A 465 17.93 10.08 -4.17
N MET A 466 17.17 9.24 -4.89
CA MET A 466 15.73 9.45 -4.98
C MET A 466 15.02 9.28 -3.63
N PRO A 467 15.31 8.23 -2.83
CA PRO A 467 14.83 8.18 -1.45
C PRO A 467 15.34 9.33 -0.58
N ALA A 468 16.60 9.79 -0.76
CA ALA A 468 17.14 10.92 -0.02
C ALA A 468 16.33 12.21 -0.27
N ILE A 469 16.09 12.54 -1.54
CA ILE A 469 15.29 13.71 -1.95
C ILE A 469 13.88 13.61 -1.38
N ALA A 470 13.24 12.44 -1.51
CA ALA A 470 11.90 12.21 -0.98
C ALA A 470 11.82 12.46 0.53
N ARG A 471 12.83 12.02 1.29
CA ARG A 471 12.91 12.20 2.74
C ARG A 471 13.15 13.65 3.16
N PHE A 472 14.04 14.35 2.48
CA PHE A 472 14.26 15.77 2.73
C PHE A 472 12.99 16.58 2.45
N LEU A 473 12.36 16.38 1.29
CA LEU A 473 11.13 17.09 0.93
C LEU A 473 10.00 16.80 1.93
N PHE A 474 9.83 15.54 2.34
CA PHE A 474 8.87 15.17 3.37
C PHE A 474 9.10 15.94 4.68
N GLY A 475 10.34 15.94 5.18
CA GLY A 475 10.69 16.65 6.41
C GLY A 475 10.50 18.17 6.31
N ILE A 476 10.94 18.77 5.20
CA ILE A 476 10.84 20.22 4.95
C ILE A 476 9.37 20.66 4.88
N ILE A 477 8.52 19.92 4.16
CA ILE A 477 7.10 20.26 4.02
C ILE A 477 6.38 20.17 5.36
N LEU A 478 6.71 19.19 6.20
CA LEU A 478 6.12 19.07 7.53
C LEU A 478 6.49 20.21 8.49
N ILE A 479 7.52 21.03 8.17
CA ILE A 479 7.80 22.25 8.94
C ILE A 479 6.61 23.22 8.90
N PHE A 480 5.82 23.21 7.85
CA PHE A 480 4.64 24.05 7.69
C PHE A 480 3.36 23.47 8.33
N PHE A 481 3.42 22.26 8.86
CA PHE A 481 2.28 21.64 9.54
C PHE A 481 2.05 22.33 10.90
N ASN A 482 0.90 22.96 11.07
CA ASN A 482 0.63 23.87 12.19
C ASN A 482 -0.07 23.22 13.39
N VAL A 483 -0.58 21.98 13.27
CA VAL A 483 -1.26 21.30 14.40
C VAL A 483 -0.21 20.60 15.29
N HIS A 484 0.44 21.40 16.16
CA HIS A 484 1.49 20.88 17.07
C HIS A 484 1.63 21.76 18.32
N GLY A 485 2.32 21.24 19.34
CA GLY A 485 2.64 21.97 20.59
C GLY A 485 1.40 22.55 21.26
N LYS A 486 1.53 23.76 21.79
CA LYS A 486 0.48 24.43 22.55
C LYS A 486 -0.84 24.59 21.76
N PHE A 487 -0.74 24.92 20.46
CA PHE A 487 -1.93 25.02 19.61
C PHE A 487 -2.73 23.71 19.57
N LYS A 488 -2.05 22.56 19.45
CA LYS A 488 -2.70 21.25 19.48
C LYS A 488 -3.33 20.98 20.83
N GLU A 489 -2.64 21.30 21.93
CA GLU A 489 -3.16 21.10 23.29
C GLU A 489 -4.41 21.93 23.54
N ASP A 490 -4.42 23.21 23.18
CA ASP A 490 -5.56 24.10 23.35
C ASP A 490 -6.74 23.65 22.46
N MET A 491 -6.49 23.29 21.22
CA MET A 491 -7.47 22.72 20.29
C MET A 491 -8.13 21.45 20.87
N MET A 492 -7.32 20.54 21.41
CA MET A 492 -7.83 19.27 21.96
C MET A 492 -8.67 19.49 23.21
N LYS A 493 -8.31 20.44 24.10
CA LYS A 493 -9.11 20.80 25.27
C LYS A 493 -10.49 21.34 24.86
N GLU A 494 -10.50 22.31 23.92
CA GLU A 494 -11.75 22.86 23.42
C GLU A 494 -12.63 21.80 22.74
N LEU A 495 -12.01 20.88 21.99
CA LEU A 495 -12.70 19.79 21.33
C LEU A 495 -13.30 18.80 22.34
N GLU A 496 -12.56 18.48 23.41
CA GLU A 496 -13.02 17.61 24.50
C GLU A 496 -14.21 18.23 25.23
N GLU A 497 -14.15 19.52 25.55
CA GLU A 497 -15.28 20.25 26.15
C GLU A 497 -16.52 20.20 25.25
N ARG A 498 -16.37 20.47 23.96
CA ARG A 498 -17.48 20.39 23.00
C ARG A 498 -18.04 18.96 22.86
N ARG A 499 -17.21 17.92 22.92
CA ARG A 499 -17.63 16.51 22.88
C ARG A 499 -18.40 16.15 24.16
N LEU A 500 -17.93 16.55 25.32
CA LEU A 500 -18.62 16.35 26.60
C LEU A 500 -19.99 17.06 26.63
N GLU A 501 -20.07 18.29 26.13
CA GLU A 501 -21.32 19.02 26.03
C GLU A 501 -22.34 18.34 25.11
N ARG A 502 -21.89 17.80 23.95
CA ARG A 502 -22.74 17.02 23.04
C ARG A 502 -23.29 15.75 23.73
N VAL A 503 -22.42 15.00 24.39
CA VAL A 503 -22.83 13.79 25.13
C VAL A 503 -23.87 14.14 26.20
N ARG A 504 -23.64 15.23 26.93
CA ARG A 504 -24.57 15.70 27.95
C ARG A 504 -25.94 16.05 27.36
N LYS A 505 -25.99 16.79 26.26
CA LYS A 505 -27.23 17.12 25.55
C LYS A 505 -27.96 15.87 25.06
N MET A 506 -27.26 14.92 24.48
CA MET A 506 -27.86 13.64 24.03
C MET A 506 -28.45 12.86 25.20
N THR A 507 -27.74 12.80 26.33
CA THR A 507 -28.26 12.13 27.56
C THR A 507 -29.47 12.86 28.15
N GLU A 508 -29.52 14.19 28.08
CA GLU A 508 -30.66 14.98 28.50
C GLU A 508 -31.86 14.80 27.56
N GLU A 509 -31.64 14.73 26.26
CA GLU A 509 -32.67 14.43 25.25
C GLU A 509 -33.21 13.00 25.39
N GLU A 510 -32.35 11.99 25.61
CA GLU A 510 -32.77 10.61 25.89
C GLU A 510 -33.65 10.54 27.15
N LYS A 511 -33.25 11.19 28.25
CA LYS A 511 -34.05 11.23 29.47
C LYS A 511 -35.38 11.98 29.29
N ALA A 512 -35.41 13.02 28.47
CA ALA A 512 -36.62 13.75 28.14
C ALA A 512 -37.59 12.87 27.30
N LEU A 513 -37.06 12.11 26.34
CA LEU A 513 -37.84 11.13 25.57
C LEU A 513 -38.39 10.00 26.45
N GLU A 514 -37.59 9.42 27.32
CA GLU A 514 -38.03 8.38 28.26
C GLU A 514 -39.11 8.91 29.23
N SER A 515 -38.97 10.17 29.69
CA SER A 515 -39.98 10.78 30.54
C SER A 515 -41.30 11.11 29.81
N SER A 516 -41.27 11.44 28.53
CA SER A 516 -42.47 11.66 27.70
C SER A 516 -43.19 10.36 27.36
N GLU A 517 -42.45 9.25 27.11
CA GLU A 517 -43.04 7.92 26.93
C GLU A 517 -43.69 7.38 28.21
N THR A 518 -43.09 7.68 29.38
CA THR A 518 -43.65 7.25 30.68
C THR A 518 -44.89 8.04 31.07
N ASN A 519 -45.03 9.28 30.62
CA ASN A 519 -46.20 10.15 30.91
C ASN A 519 -47.34 10.01 29.87
N GLY A 520 -47.23 9.12 28.85
CA GLY A 520 -48.32 8.82 27.91
C GLY A 520 -48.65 9.95 26.92
N GLU A 521 -47.80 10.95 26.79
CA GLU A 521 -47.92 11.97 25.75
C GLU A 521 -47.27 11.49 24.46
N ILE A 522 -48.06 10.87 23.56
CA ILE A 522 -47.66 10.59 22.19
C ILE A 522 -47.50 11.94 21.48
N PRO A 523 -46.33 12.33 20.99
CA PRO A 523 -46.24 13.49 20.11
C PRO A 523 -46.93 13.14 18.79
N ILE A 524 -48.11 13.72 18.57
CA ILE A 524 -48.77 13.73 17.27
C ILE A 524 -47.85 14.53 16.35
N ASN A 525 -47.07 13.84 15.54
CA ASN A 525 -46.42 14.45 14.38
C ASN A 525 -47.53 14.89 13.41
N ALA A 526 -47.97 16.15 13.54
CA ALA A 526 -48.64 16.88 12.51
C ALA A 526 -47.55 17.38 11.55
N ASP A 527 -47.72 16.98 10.30
CA ASP A 527 -47.39 17.66 9.05
C ASP A 527 -46.41 16.93 8.13
N ASN A 528 -47.07 16.43 7.09
CA ASN A 528 -46.84 16.47 5.63
C ASN A 528 -45.44 16.17 5.10
#